data_c2360edf40ae991bc921826b4b72c3ef
#
_entry.id   c2360edf40ae991bc921826b4b72c3ef
#
_cell.length_a   1.000
_cell.length_b   1.000
_cell.length_c   1.000
_cell.angle_alpha   90.00
_cell.angle_beta   90.00
_cell.angle_gamma   90.00
#
_symmetry.space_group_name_H-M   'P 1'
#
loop_
_entity.id
_entity.type
_entity.pdbx_description
1 polymer ?
#
loop_
_entity_poly.entity_id
_entity_poly.type
_entity_poly.pdbx_seq_one_letter_code
_entity_poly.pdbx_strand_id
1 'polypeptide(L)'
;ISEGFTMCLIVGELDLAFPHIASLSGALVAGLIFGGMHPLAAVLISLGVGIAFGIAAGLLVTKIGIPSLITTLATGIIAGGMVYMYTKGVSFYGQMPPSFLALGRGSVGPVPSLIFIMFAVVAAAQVMISSTRTGKYMQATGANPAASRLAGINIDRCKILALCLSGLAAAFTGILLTSRLGSANPEGASGFMMDAFAAALLGMTVLSVGRANPFGTFVGALMIGVINNGMTLAGAPY
;
A
#
# COMPACT_ATOMS: atom_id res chain seq x y z
N ILE A 1 -0.45 -3.08 2.85
CA ILE A 1 -0.10 -1.65 2.79
C ILE A 1 1.33 -1.40 3.23
N SER A 2 1.77 -1.95 4.37
CA SER A 2 3.14 -1.80 4.92
C SER A 2 4.22 -2.27 3.95
N GLU A 3 3.97 -3.33 3.17
CA GLU A 3 4.90 -3.81 2.13
C GLU A 3 5.13 -2.77 1.04
N GLY A 4 4.08 -2.06 0.59
CA GLY A 4 4.22 -0.98 -0.38
C GLY A 4 5.08 0.17 0.16
N PHE A 5 4.84 0.59 1.39
CA PHE A 5 5.66 1.59 2.07
C PHE A 5 7.12 1.15 2.21
N THR A 6 7.35 -0.13 2.51
CA THR A 6 8.71 -0.71 2.59
C THR A 6 9.48 -0.60 1.28
N MET A 7 8.80 -0.70 0.11
CA MET A 7 9.47 -0.49 -1.18
C MET A 7 10.04 0.93 -1.31
N CYS A 8 9.32 1.93 -0.79
CA CYS A 8 9.82 3.31 -0.76
C CYS A 8 10.99 3.47 0.20
N LEU A 9 10.92 2.87 1.40
CA LEU A 9 12.03 2.89 2.36
C LEU A 9 13.31 2.25 1.80
N ILE A 10 13.19 1.17 1.02
CA ILE A 10 14.33 0.49 0.40
C ILE A 10 15.10 1.41 -0.55
N VAL A 11 14.45 2.33 -1.24
CA VAL A 11 15.13 3.30 -2.12
C VAL A 11 15.47 4.62 -1.42
N GLY A 12 15.19 4.74 -0.12
CA GLY A 12 15.45 5.94 0.66
C GLY A 12 14.40 7.04 0.50
N GLU A 13 13.18 6.68 0.07
CA GLU A 13 12.06 7.62 -0.09
C GLU A 13 10.96 7.32 0.94
N LEU A 14 10.15 8.34 1.24
CA LEU A 14 8.98 8.23 2.10
C LEU A 14 7.72 8.43 1.27
N ASP A 15 6.73 7.58 1.51
CA ASP A 15 5.39 7.73 0.94
C ASP A 15 4.38 7.95 2.08
N LEU A 16 3.67 9.05 2.03
CA LEU A 16 2.58 9.37 2.97
C LEU A 16 1.21 9.38 2.27
N ALA A 17 1.17 9.13 0.96
CA ALA A 17 -0.06 9.13 0.18
C ALA A 17 -0.85 7.83 0.32
N PHE A 18 -0.20 6.72 0.71
CA PHE A 18 -0.79 5.37 0.63
C PHE A 18 -2.13 5.20 1.37
N PRO A 19 -2.41 5.84 2.54
CA PRO A 19 -3.72 5.65 3.19
C PRO A 19 -4.85 6.29 2.40
N HIS A 20 -4.59 7.48 1.86
CA HIS A 20 -5.58 8.21 1.04
C HIS A 20 -5.81 7.52 -0.32
N ILE A 21 -4.75 6.99 -0.93
CA ILE A 21 -4.86 6.19 -2.16
C ILE A 21 -5.65 4.91 -1.89
N ALA A 22 -5.45 4.25 -0.75
CA ALA A 22 -6.23 3.07 -0.36
C ALA A 22 -7.71 3.41 -0.17
N SER A 23 -8.02 4.50 0.54
CA SER A 23 -9.40 4.98 0.71
C SER A 23 -10.04 5.33 -0.64
N LEU A 24 -9.32 6.04 -1.53
CA LEU A 24 -9.80 6.37 -2.88
C LEU A 24 -10.11 5.14 -3.71
N SER A 25 -9.18 4.18 -3.74
CA SER A 25 -9.36 2.94 -4.50
C SER A 25 -10.49 2.08 -3.95
N GLY A 26 -10.66 2.05 -2.62
CA GLY A 26 -11.79 1.38 -1.97
C GLY A 26 -13.14 2.04 -2.31
N ALA A 27 -13.21 3.37 -2.30
CA ALA A 27 -14.42 4.10 -2.67
C ALA A 27 -14.74 3.95 -4.17
N LEU A 28 -13.71 4.02 -5.04
CA LEU A 28 -13.88 3.83 -6.48
C LEU A 28 -14.40 2.45 -6.83
N VAL A 29 -13.80 1.38 -6.29
CA VAL A 29 -14.26 0.02 -6.58
C VAL A 29 -15.70 -0.19 -6.14
N ALA A 30 -16.09 0.32 -4.95
CA ALA A 30 -17.46 0.24 -4.47
C ALA A 30 -18.43 1.00 -5.38
N GLY A 31 -18.14 2.26 -5.67
CA GLY A 31 -19.02 3.09 -6.49
C GLY A 31 -19.19 2.57 -7.93
N LEU A 32 -18.12 2.05 -8.54
CA LEU A 32 -18.17 1.44 -9.87
C LEU A 32 -19.02 0.17 -9.86
N ILE A 33 -18.91 -0.69 -8.84
CA ILE A 33 -19.73 -1.89 -8.68
C ILE A 33 -21.20 -1.51 -8.47
N PHE A 34 -21.50 -0.52 -7.63
CA PHE A 34 -22.88 -0.05 -7.43
C PHE A 34 -23.45 0.64 -8.67
N GLY A 35 -22.60 1.22 -9.52
CA GLY A 35 -22.96 1.71 -10.85
C GLY A 35 -23.22 0.62 -11.89
N GLY A 36 -23.18 -0.67 -11.50
CA GLY A 36 -23.44 -1.81 -12.39
C GLY A 36 -22.23 -2.31 -13.19
N MET A 37 -21.03 -1.81 -12.90
CA MET A 37 -19.82 -2.27 -13.59
C MET A 37 -19.43 -3.67 -13.12
N HIS A 38 -18.89 -4.49 -14.04
CA HIS A 38 -18.38 -5.81 -13.72
C HIS A 38 -17.24 -5.72 -12.67
N PRO A 39 -17.26 -6.52 -11.58
CA PRO A 39 -16.30 -6.40 -10.47
C PRO A 39 -14.84 -6.43 -10.90
N LEU A 40 -14.46 -7.27 -11.86
CA LEU A 40 -13.09 -7.33 -12.36
C LEU A 40 -12.66 -6.00 -13.01
N ALA A 41 -13.53 -5.37 -13.80
CA ALA A 41 -13.23 -4.08 -14.43
C ALA A 41 -13.08 -2.99 -13.38
N ALA A 42 -13.98 -2.95 -12.38
CA ALA A 42 -13.88 -2.01 -11.25
C ALA A 42 -12.57 -2.16 -10.46
N VAL A 43 -12.14 -3.39 -10.21
CA VAL A 43 -10.85 -3.69 -9.55
C VAL A 43 -9.69 -3.19 -10.40
N LEU A 44 -9.64 -3.50 -11.69
CA LEU A 44 -8.55 -3.08 -12.56
C LEU A 44 -8.44 -1.55 -12.68
N ILE A 45 -9.56 -0.85 -12.79
CA ILE A 45 -9.59 0.62 -12.83
C ILE A 45 -9.06 1.18 -11.51
N SER A 46 -9.52 0.66 -10.37
CA SER A 46 -9.07 1.13 -9.05
C SER A 46 -7.59 0.88 -8.81
N LEU A 47 -7.04 -0.26 -9.26
CA LEU A 47 -5.59 -0.52 -9.23
C LEU A 47 -4.85 0.45 -10.15
N GLY A 48 -5.38 0.72 -11.35
CA GLY A 48 -4.81 1.68 -12.30
C GLY A 48 -4.69 3.09 -11.71
N VAL A 49 -5.68 3.52 -10.92
CA VAL A 49 -5.64 4.81 -10.22
C VAL A 49 -4.52 4.85 -9.18
N GLY A 50 -4.35 3.79 -8.38
CA GLY A 50 -3.24 3.72 -7.43
C GLY A 50 -1.86 3.77 -8.10
N ILE A 51 -1.69 3.06 -9.22
CA ILE A 51 -0.48 3.10 -10.04
C ILE A 51 -0.26 4.51 -10.60
N ALA A 52 -1.30 5.18 -11.10
CA ALA A 52 -1.21 6.53 -11.65
C ALA A 52 -0.75 7.55 -10.60
N PHE A 53 -1.28 7.49 -9.37
CA PHE A 53 -0.82 8.32 -8.26
C PHE A 53 0.65 8.04 -7.92
N GLY A 54 1.07 6.78 -7.87
CA GLY A 54 2.46 6.39 -7.62
C GLY A 54 3.41 6.89 -8.71
N ILE A 55 3.02 6.78 -9.99
CA ILE A 55 3.80 7.30 -11.12
C ILE A 55 3.87 8.83 -11.05
N ALA A 56 2.76 9.52 -10.80
CA ALA A 56 2.71 10.96 -10.69
C ALA A 56 3.65 11.46 -9.57
N ALA A 57 3.55 10.88 -8.38
CA ALA A 57 4.46 11.17 -7.27
C ALA A 57 5.92 10.90 -7.65
N GLY A 58 6.20 9.76 -8.28
CA GLY A 58 7.55 9.40 -8.73
C GLY A 58 8.14 10.38 -9.75
N LEU A 59 7.33 10.86 -10.68
CA LEU A 59 7.76 11.86 -11.66
C LEU A 59 8.03 13.22 -11.00
N LEU A 60 7.19 13.67 -10.07
CA LEU A 60 7.41 14.91 -9.32
C LEU A 60 8.71 14.85 -8.52
N VAL A 61 8.97 13.72 -7.85
CA VAL A 61 10.21 13.52 -7.08
C VAL A 61 11.44 13.50 -7.98
N THR A 62 11.39 12.79 -9.11
CA THR A 62 12.60 12.54 -9.91
C THR A 62 12.85 13.56 -10.99
N LYS A 63 11.81 14.15 -11.60
CA LYS A 63 11.96 15.10 -12.72
C LYS A 63 11.92 16.56 -12.28
N ILE A 64 11.09 16.85 -11.28
CA ILE A 64 10.98 18.22 -10.74
C ILE A 64 11.93 18.40 -9.56
N GLY A 65 12.30 17.30 -8.86
CA GLY A 65 13.24 17.31 -7.73
C GLY A 65 12.59 17.70 -6.41
N ILE A 66 11.27 17.57 -6.28
CA ILE A 66 10.57 17.85 -5.01
C ILE A 66 10.83 16.68 -4.04
N PRO A 67 11.17 16.95 -2.76
CA PRO A 67 11.32 15.87 -1.77
C PRO A 67 10.09 14.96 -1.70
N SER A 68 10.31 13.65 -1.59
CA SER A 68 9.22 12.65 -1.59
C SER A 68 8.20 12.88 -0.49
N LEU A 69 8.65 13.28 0.70
CA LEU A 69 7.78 13.59 1.83
C LEU A 69 6.73 14.65 1.45
N ILE A 70 7.16 15.75 0.84
CA ILE A 70 6.27 16.86 0.43
C ILE A 70 5.37 16.41 -0.71
N THR A 71 5.95 15.73 -1.71
CA THR A 71 5.21 15.25 -2.89
C THR A 71 4.11 14.27 -2.48
N THR A 72 4.44 13.29 -1.62
CA THR A 72 3.47 12.26 -1.22
C THR A 72 2.41 12.81 -0.26
N LEU A 73 2.76 13.75 0.61
CA LEU A 73 1.76 14.48 1.39
C LEU A 73 0.77 15.22 0.47
N ALA A 74 1.26 15.98 -0.50
CA ALA A 74 0.41 16.73 -1.42
C ALA A 74 -0.47 15.82 -2.27
N THR A 75 0.09 14.75 -2.85
CA THR A 75 -0.67 13.77 -3.64
C THR A 75 -1.66 12.99 -2.76
N GLY A 76 -1.33 12.74 -1.49
CA GLY A 76 -2.23 12.15 -0.51
C GLY A 76 -3.43 13.05 -0.22
N ILE A 77 -3.20 14.36 0.01
CA ILE A 77 -4.28 15.33 0.22
C ILE A 77 -5.19 15.42 -1.02
N ILE A 78 -4.61 15.41 -2.23
CA ILE A 78 -5.38 15.37 -3.48
C ILE A 78 -6.23 14.10 -3.55
N ALA A 79 -5.65 12.92 -3.27
CA ALA A 79 -6.38 11.67 -3.25
C ALA A 79 -7.52 11.69 -2.21
N GLY A 80 -7.27 12.22 -1.01
CA GLY A 80 -8.27 12.44 0.03
C GLY A 80 -9.40 13.36 -0.43
N GLY A 81 -9.08 14.50 -1.04
CA GLY A 81 -10.06 15.41 -1.62
C GLY A 81 -10.93 14.73 -2.70
N MET A 82 -10.31 13.92 -3.57
CA MET A 82 -11.03 13.15 -4.59
C MET A 82 -11.98 12.11 -3.97
N VAL A 83 -11.60 11.45 -2.86
CA VAL A 83 -12.51 10.56 -2.12
C VAL A 83 -13.74 11.32 -1.69
N TYR A 84 -13.57 12.46 -1.02
CA TYR A 84 -14.69 13.26 -0.52
C TYR A 84 -15.58 13.81 -1.64
N MET A 85 -14.97 14.26 -2.75
CA MET A 85 -15.74 14.67 -3.94
C MET A 85 -16.58 13.53 -4.51
N TYR A 86 -15.99 12.34 -4.62
CA TYR A 86 -16.66 11.17 -5.21
C TYR A 86 -17.75 10.61 -4.32
N THR A 87 -17.48 10.51 -3.01
CA THR A 87 -18.44 9.94 -2.03
C THR A 87 -19.39 10.97 -1.44
N LYS A 88 -19.17 12.28 -1.68
CA LYS A 88 -19.85 13.39 -1.00
C LYS A 88 -19.74 13.30 0.54
N GLY A 89 -18.64 12.71 1.04
CA GLY A 89 -18.40 12.50 2.46
C GLY A 89 -19.22 11.36 3.10
N VAL A 90 -19.98 10.61 2.31
CA VAL A 90 -20.83 9.52 2.82
C VAL A 90 -20.21 8.17 2.48
N SER A 91 -20.32 7.22 3.40
CA SER A 91 -19.89 5.84 3.15
C SER A 91 -20.82 5.16 2.15
N PHE A 92 -20.23 4.39 1.23
CA PHE A 92 -21.00 3.58 0.30
C PHE A 92 -21.40 2.26 0.96
N TYR A 93 -22.70 2.03 1.02
CA TYR A 93 -23.32 0.79 1.49
C TYR A 93 -24.22 0.22 0.40
N GLY A 94 -24.24 -1.10 0.25
CA GLY A 94 -25.11 -1.75 -0.72
C GLY A 94 -24.79 -3.24 -0.86
N GLN A 95 -25.51 -3.90 -1.75
CA GLN A 95 -25.28 -5.29 -2.08
C GLN A 95 -24.13 -5.40 -3.08
N MET A 96 -23.01 -5.92 -2.64
CA MET A 96 -21.88 -6.23 -3.52
C MET A 96 -22.00 -7.66 -4.03
N PRO A 97 -21.58 -7.93 -5.29
CA PRO A 97 -21.60 -9.28 -5.86
C PRO A 97 -20.79 -10.27 -4.99
N PRO A 98 -21.29 -11.50 -4.80
CA PRO A 98 -20.59 -12.52 -4.04
C PRO A 98 -19.16 -12.80 -4.55
N SER A 99 -18.94 -12.70 -5.86
CA SER A 99 -17.64 -12.85 -6.48
C SER A 99 -16.61 -11.80 -6.00
N PHE A 100 -17.04 -10.57 -5.74
CA PHE A 100 -16.19 -9.53 -5.18
C PHE A 100 -15.96 -9.76 -3.68
N LEU A 101 -17.03 -10.07 -2.92
CA LEU A 101 -16.92 -10.33 -1.48
C LEU A 101 -16.06 -11.56 -1.16
N ALA A 102 -15.97 -12.52 -2.06
CA ALA A 102 -15.13 -13.70 -1.90
C ALA A 102 -13.64 -13.38 -1.79
N LEU A 103 -13.17 -12.26 -2.33
CA LEU A 103 -11.78 -11.81 -2.18
C LEU A 103 -11.43 -11.52 -0.72
N GLY A 104 -12.33 -10.84 0.00
CA GLY A 104 -12.10 -10.42 1.38
C GLY A 104 -12.73 -11.30 2.46
N ARG A 105 -13.80 -12.06 2.11
CA ARG A 105 -14.57 -12.91 3.03
C ARG A 105 -14.49 -14.40 2.71
N GLY A 106 -13.88 -14.75 1.58
CA GLY A 106 -13.71 -16.14 1.18
C GLY A 106 -12.87 -16.92 2.19
N SER A 107 -13.06 -18.24 2.20
CA SER A 107 -12.25 -19.16 3.00
C SER A 107 -11.88 -20.38 2.15
N VAL A 108 -10.68 -20.89 2.38
CA VAL A 108 -10.24 -22.18 1.84
C VAL A 108 -10.15 -23.15 3.01
N GLY A 109 -11.18 -23.95 3.17
CA GLY A 109 -11.38 -24.74 4.39
C GLY A 109 -11.59 -23.81 5.61
N PRO A 110 -10.89 -24.04 6.74
CA PRO A 110 -11.03 -23.20 7.93
C PRO A 110 -10.24 -21.88 7.87
N VAL A 111 -9.44 -21.65 6.80
CA VAL A 111 -8.52 -20.51 6.72
C VAL A 111 -9.10 -19.40 5.83
N PRO A 112 -9.18 -18.13 6.32
CA PRO A 112 -9.61 -17.00 5.50
C PRO A 112 -8.69 -16.77 4.28
N SER A 113 -9.27 -16.47 3.12
CA SER A 113 -8.53 -16.20 1.87
C SER A 113 -7.50 -15.07 2.00
N LEU A 114 -7.77 -14.08 2.86
CA LEU A 114 -6.85 -12.96 3.11
C LEU A 114 -5.48 -13.41 3.63
N ILE A 115 -5.41 -14.53 4.36
CA ILE A 115 -4.13 -15.06 4.86
C ILE A 115 -3.27 -15.53 3.69
N PHE A 116 -3.86 -16.25 2.73
CA PHE A 116 -3.14 -16.67 1.52
C PHE A 116 -2.69 -15.47 0.67
N ILE A 117 -3.57 -14.46 0.51
CA ILE A 117 -3.24 -13.22 -0.20
C ILE A 117 -2.08 -12.50 0.50
N MET A 118 -2.11 -12.42 1.83
CA MET A 118 -1.04 -11.81 2.62
C MET A 118 0.30 -12.50 2.36
N PHE A 119 0.36 -13.83 2.49
CA PHE A 119 1.60 -14.58 2.24
C PHE A 119 2.06 -14.46 0.78
N ALA A 120 1.15 -14.45 -0.18
CA ALA A 120 1.48 -14.26 -1.59
C ALA A 120 2.10 -12.89 -1.85
N VAL A 121 1.55 -11.82 -1.26
CA VAL A 121 2.09 -10.46 -1.39
C VAL A 121 3.47 -10.35 -0.75
N VAL A 122 3.64 -10.87 0.47
CA VAL A 122 4.94 -10.86 1.17
C VAL A 122 5.98 -11.67 0.37
N ALA A 123 5.63 -12.86 -0.10
CA ALA A 123 6.52 -13.69 -0.91
C ALA A 123 6.90 -13.00 -2.22
N ALA A 124 5.93 -12.41 -2.92
CA ALA A 124 6.19 -11.66 -4.16
C ALA A 124 7.12 -10.46 -3.92
N ALA A 125 6.88 -9.69 -2.86
CA ALA A 125 7.71 -8.56 -2.45
C ALA A 125 9.14 -9.02 -2.10
N GLN A 126 9.25 -10.07 -1.30
CA GLN A 126 10.55 -10.64 -0.90
C GLN A 126 11.35 -11.17 -2.10
N VAL A 127 10.70 -11.96 -2.98
CA VAL A 127 11.35 -12.48 -4.20
C VAL A 127 11.76 -11.33 -5.11
N MET A 128 10.90 -10.33 -5.29
CA MET A 128 11.21 -9.16 -6.10
C MET A 128 12.48 -8.46 -5.60
N ILE A 129 12.58 -8.20 -4.29
CA ILE A 129 13.71 -7.48 -3.71
C ILE A 129 14.99 -8.34 -3.66
N SER A 130 14.88 -9.62 -3.27
CA SER A 130 16.06 -10.47 -3.07
C SER A 130 16.61 -11.09 -4.35
N SER A 131 15.72 -11.45 -5.30
CA SER A 131 16.08 -12.32 -6.43
C SER A 131 16.12 -11.60 -7.77
N THR A 132 15.49 -10.40 -7.90
CA THR A 132 15.46 -9.69 -9.18
C THR A 132 16.56 -8.64 -9.31
N ARG A 133 16.97 -8.35 -10.56
CA ARG A 133 17.90 -7.25 -10.86
C ARG A 133 17.35 -5.89 -10.38
N THR A 134 16.07 -5.68 -10.59
CA THR A 134 15.37 -4.45 -10.17
C THR A 134 15.43 -4.27 -8.66
N GLY A 135 15.17 -5.31 -7.88
CA GLY A 135 15.26 -5.26 -6.42
C GLY A 135 16.67 -4.94 -5.93
N LYS A 136 17.69 -5.55 -6.56
CA LYS A 136 19.10 -5.24 -6.24
C LYS A 136 19.46 -3.78 -6.57
N TYR A 137 18.95 -3.23 -7.67
CA TYR A 137 19.14 -1.82 -8.02
C TYR A 137 18.43 -0.87 -7.05
N MET A 138 17.23 -1.24 -6.59
CA MET A 138 16.51 -0.48 -5.56
C MET A 138 17.30 -0.45 -4.25
N GLN A 139 17.81 -1.60 -3.79
CA GLN A 139 18.64 -1.68 -2.58
C GLN A 139 19.95 -0.88 -2.73
N ALA A 140 20.62 -0.97 -3.87
CA ALA A 140 21.82 -0.19 -4.14
C ALA A 140 21.53 1.31 -4.12
N THR A 141 20.41 1.73 -4.74
CA THR A 141 19.96 3.13 -4.79
C THR A 141 19.74 3.68 -3.37
N GLY A 142 19.10 2.93 -2.48
CA GLY A 142 18.87 3.37 -1.11
C GLY A 142 20.14 3.35 -0.25
N ALA A 143 21.06 2.41 -0.50
CA ALA A 143 22.30 2.31 0.26
C ALA A 143 23.28 3.45 -0.05
N ASN A 144 23.48 3.77 -1.33
CA ASN A 144 24.33 4.90 -1.75
C ASN A 144 23.92 5.36 -3.16
N PRO A 145 23.10 6.42 -3.28
CA PRO A 145 22.67 6.94 -4.56
C PRO A 145 23.83 7.40 -5.46
N ALA A 146 24.87 8.02 -4.88
CA ALA A 146 26.00 8.53 -5.67
C ALA A 146 26.80 7.37 -6.30
N ALA A 147 27.15 6.35 -5.51
CA ALA A 147 27.84 5.17 -6.02
C ALA A 147 26.98 4.40 -7.04
N SER A 148 25.68 4.29 -6.83
CA SER A 148 24.73 3.64 -7.76
C SER A 148 24.70 4.34 -9.12
N ARG A 149 24.73 5.68 -9.12
CA ARG A 149 24.80 6.48 -10.36
C ARG A 149 26.10 6.24 -11.13
N LEU A 150 27.22 6.18 -10.43
CA LEU A 150 28.52 5.87 -11.04
C LEU A 150 28.56 4.43 -11.61
N ALA A 151 27.85 3.49 -10.99
CA ALA A 151 27.70 2.13 -11.49
C ALA A 151 26.68 2.00 -12.64
N GLY A 152 26.13 3.11 -13.15
CA GLY A 152 25.18 3.13 -14.28
C GLY A 152 23.76 2.75 -13.92
N ILE A 153 23.39 2.70 -12.63
CA ILE A 153 22.04 2.43 -12.18
C ILE A 153 21.18 3.69 -12.35
N ASN A 154 20.04 3.55 -12.99
CA ASN A 154 19.10 4.64 -13.16
C ASN A 154 18.26 4.82 -11.86
N ILE A 155 18.70 5.74 -11.01
CA ILE A 155 18.08 6.04 -9.72
C ILE A 155 16.64 6.50 -9.88
N ASP A 156 16.35 7.35 -10.88
CA ASP A 156 15.01 7.87 -11.14
C ASP A 156 14.00 6.73 -11.37
N ARG A 157 14.39 5.74 -12.19
CA ARG A 157 13.54 4.56 -12.43
C ARG A 157 13.30 3.75 -11.17
N CYS A 158 14.30 3.59 -10.31
CA CYS A 158 14.15 2.88 -9.05
C CYS A 158 13.17 3.60 -8.11
N LYS A 159 13.25 4.93 -8.01
CA LYS A 159 12.35 5.74 -7.19
C LYS A 159 10.92 5.75 -7.73
N ILE A 160 10.73 5.95 -9.05
CA ILE A 160 9.41 5.89 -9.69
C ILE A 160 8.78 4.52 -9.47
N LEU A 161 9.54 3.44 -9.64
CA LEU A 161 9.04 2.08 -9.45
C LEU A 161 8.62 1.83 -8.00
N ALA A 162 9.41 2.29 -7.02
CA ALA A 162 9.08 2.15 -5.60
C ALA A 162 7.75 2.83 -5.25
N LEU A 163 7.57 4.09 -5.68
CA LEU A 163 6.33 4.84 -5.46
C LEU A 163 5.13 4.23 -6.22
N CYS A 164 5.36 3.71 -7.43
CA CYS A 164 4.36 2.99 -8.20
C CYS A 164 3.90 1.70 -7.47
N LEU A 165 4.84 0.94 -6.90
CA LEU A 165 4.54 -0.27 -6.12
C LEU A 165 3.81 0.08 -4.81
N SER A 166 4.15 1.19 -4.17
CA SER A 166 3.44 1.68 -3.00
C SER A 166 1.99 2.04 -3.33
N GLY A 167 1.77 2.80 -4.41
CA GLY A 167 0.43 3.15 -4.89
C GLY A 167 -0.40 1.93 -5.28
N LEU A 168 0.22 0.95 -5.94
CA LEU A 168 -0.42 -0.34 -6.27
C LEU A 168 -0.83 -1.11 -5.01
N ALA A 169 0.08 -1.23 -4.03
CA ALA A 169 -0.19 -1.92 -2.78
C ALA A 169 -1.26 -1.20 -1.95
N ALA A 170 -1.27 0.12 -1.96
CA ALA A 170 -2.29 0.94 -1.33
C ALA A 170 -3.66 0.69 -1.96
N ALA A 171 -3.76 0.76 -3.29
CA ALA A 171 -5.01 0.48 -4.01
C ALA A 171 -5.51 -0.94 -3.76
N PHE A 172 -4.62 -1.91 -3.83
CA PHE A 172 -4.95 -3.32 -3.54
C PHE A 172 -5.49 -3.49 -2.12
N THR A 173 -4.87 -2.82 -1.13
CA THR A 173 -5.36 -2.84 0.26
C THR A 173 -6.75 -2.23 0.38
N GLY A 174 -7.01 -1.09 -0.27
CA GLY A 174 -8.34 -0.46 -0.27
C GLY A 174 -9.42 -1.36 -0.86
N ILE A 175 -9.11 -2.05 -1.96
CA ILE A 175 -10.00 -3.03 -2.59
C ILE A 175 -10.31 -4.20 -1.66
N LEU A 176 -9.28 -4.78 -1.02
CA LEU A 176 -9.44 -5.89 -0.08
C LEU A 176 -10.24 -5.47 1.16
N LEU A 177 -9.99 -4.26 1.67
CA LEU A 177 -10.73 -3.71 2.81
C LEU A 177 -12.21 -3.56 2.47
N THR A 178 -12.53 -2.98 1.31
CA THR A 178 -13.89 -2.83 0.80
C THR A 178 -14.57 -4.19 0.60
N SER A 179 -13.87 -5.16 0.04
CA SER A 179 -14.36 -6.52 -0.12
C SER A 179 -14.64 -7.21 1.22
N ARG A 180 -13.78 -6.99 2.23
CA ARG A 180 -13.94 -7.55 3.57
C ARG A 180 -15.12 -6.93 4.31
N LEU A 181 -15.23 -5.60 4.28
CA LEU A 181 -16.29 -4.86 5.00
C LEU A 181 -17.64 -4.93 4.27
N GLY A 182 -17.65 -5.06 2.94
CA GLY A 182 -18.84 -4.92 2.10
C GLY A 182 -19.33 -3.49 2.00
N SER A 183 -18.47 -2.54 2.33
CA SER A 183 -18.74 -1.09 2.30
C SER A 183 -17.45 -0.33 2.08
N ALA A 184 -17.54 0.91 1.62
CA ALA A 184 -16.40 1.80 1.49
C ALA A 184 -16.63 3.08 2.28
N ASN A 185 -15.68 3.41 3.14
CA ASN A 185 -15.68 4.64 3.94
C ASN A 185 -14.62 5.59 3.38
N PRO A 186 -14.89 6.90 3.24
CA PRO A 186 -13.90 7.88 2.80
C PRO A 186 -12.61 7.89 3.61
N GLU A 187 -12.67 7.58 4.90
CA GLU A 187 -11.53 7.51 5.82
C GLU A 187 -11.13 6.07 6.20
N GLY A 188 -11.61 5.08 5.45
CA GLY A 188 -11.47 3.67 5.84
C GLY A 188 -10.04 3.17 6.02
N ALA A 189 -9.06 3.82 5.41
CA ALA A 189 -7.65 3.44 5.52
C ALA A 189 -6.78 4.45 6.30
N SER A 190 -7.36 5.55 6.83
CA SER A 190 -6.59 6.60 7.53
C SER A 190 -5.83 6.08 8.74
N GLY A 191 -6.43 5.17 9.51
CA GLY A 191 -5.81 4.56 10.70
C GLY A 191 -4.60 3.68 10.41
N PHE A 192 -4.44 3.18 9.17
CA PHE A 192 -3.31 2.30 8.82
C PHE A 192 -1.98 3.02 8.66
N MET A 193 -1.95 4.35 8.71
CA MET A 193 -0.72 5.11 8.51
C MET A 193 0.31 4.79 9.59
N MET A 194 -0.05 4.96 10.85
CA MET A 194 0.86 4.75 11.97
C MET A 194 1.25 3.28 12.11
N ASP A 195 0.30 2.36 11.93
CA ASP A 195 0.57 0.92 11.98
C ASP A 195 1.55 0.48 10.89
N ALA A 196 1.42 1.02 9.67
CA ALA A 196 2.31 0.70 8.57
C ALA A 196 3.73 1.24 8.80
N PHE A 197 3.85 2.46 9.33
CA PHE A 197 5.13 3.03 9.74
C PHE A 197 5.79 2.20 10.84
N ALA A 198 5.05 1.92 11.91
CA ALA A 198 5.55 1.14 13.04
C ALA A 198 5.98 -0.26 12.58
N ALA A 199 5.19 -0.93 11.76
CA ALA A 199 5.51 -2.24 11.21
C ALA A 199 6.81 -2.22 10.36
N ALA A 200 6.95 -1.25 9.48
CA ALA A 200 8.13 -1.14 8.61
C ALA A 200 9.39 -0.78 9.42
N LEU A 201 9.29 0.16 10.36
CA LEU A 201 10.42 0.56 11.20
C LEU A 201 10.85 -0.55 12.15
N LEU A 202 9.91 -1.24 12.81
CA LEU A 202 10.21 -2.44 13.60
C LEU A 202 10.83 -3.53 12.73
N GLY A 203 10.32 -3.71 11.50
CA GLY A 203 10.86 -4.65 10.54
C GLY A 203 12.32 -4.42 10.19
N MET A 204 12.78 -3.17 10.22
CA MET A 204 14.20 -2.84 10.00
C MET A 204 15.14 -3.30 11.13
N THR A 205 14.60 -3.72 12.26
CA THR A 205 15.41 -4.23 13.39
C THR A 205 15.50 -5.75 13.41
N VAL A 206 14.60 -6.48 12.68
CA VAL A 206 14.43 -7.93 12.82
C VAL A 206 15.52 -8.75 12.11
N LEU A 207 15.79 -8.48 10.84
CA LEU A 207 16.71 -9.31 10.04
C LEU A 207 18.02 -8.60 9.66
N SER A 208 17.94 -7.33 9.40
CA SER A 208 19.07 -6.52 8.95
C SER A 208 18.92 -5.14 9.56
N VAL A 209 19.70 -4.90 10.61
CA VAL A 209 19.65 -3.63 11.35
C VAL A 209 19.86 -2.45 10.40
N GLY A 210 18.87 -1.54 10.39
CA GLY A 210 18.91 -0.31 9.60
C GLY A 210 18.58 -0.48 8.11
N ARG A 211 18.15 -1.66 7.65
CA ARG A 211 17.73 -1.89 6.26
C ARG A 211 16.28 -2.36 6.17
N ALA A 212 15.47 -1.63 5.44
CA ALA A 212 14.11 -2.04 5.16
C ALA A 212 14.09 -3.32 4.32
N ASN A 213 13.26 -4.28 4.71
CA ASN A 213 13.08 -5.52 3.96
C ASN A 213 11.65 -6.06 4.15
N PRO A 214 11.07 -6.71 3.12
CA PRO A 214 9.68 -7.16 3.17
C PRO A 214 9.40 -8.15 4.30
N PHE A 215 10.25 -9.16 4.48
CA PHE A 215 10.04 -10.14 5.53
C PHE A 215 10.08 -9.52 6.94
N GLY A 216 11.00 -8.58 7.17
CA GLY A 216 11.05 -7.83 8.42
C GLY A 216 9.77 -7.02 8.65
N THR A 217 9.29 -6.33 7.62
CA THR A 217 8.02 -5.59 7.68
C THR A 217 6.83 -6.50 7.99
N PHE A 218 6.80 -7.70 7.41
CA PHE A 218 5.78 -8.69 7.73
C PHE A 218 5.80 -9.08 9.23
N VAL A 219 6.98 -9.35 9.79
CA VAL A 219 7.13 -9.64 11.23
C VAL A 219 6.71 -8.44 12.07
N GLY A 220 7.14 -7.22 11.69
CA GLY A 220 6.73 -5.99 12.35
C GLY A 220 5.21 -5.79 12.32
N ALA A 221 4.56 -6.05 11.18
CA ALA A 221 3.10 -5.98 11.05
C ALA A 221 2.37 -7.00 11.93
N LEU A 222 2.90 -8.21 12.06
CA LEU A 222 2.37 -9.20 12.99
C LEU A 222 2.50 -8.74 14.45
N MET A 223 3.64 -8.18 14.82
CA MET A 223 3.85 -7.66 16.18
C MET A 223 2.86 -6.53 16.51
N ILE A 224 2.71 -5.55 15.62
CA ILE A 224 1.73 -4.45 15.79
C ILE A 224 0.31 -5.02 15.87
N GLY A 225 -0.06 -5.97 15.01
CA GLY A 225 -1.37 -6.61 15.03
C GLY A 225 -1.65 -7.35 16.35
N VAL A 226 -0.66 -8.04 16.92
CA VAL A 226 -0.79 -8.71 18.22
C VAL A 226 -0.95 -7.68 19.34
N ILE A 227 -0.15 -6.58 19.32
CA ILE A 227 -0.24 -5.51 20.32
C ILE A 227 -1.62 -4.86 20.26
N ASN A 228 -2.08 -4.41 19.08
CA ASN A 228 -3.38 -3.76 18.91
C ASN A 228 -4.53 -4.67 19.36
N ASN A 229 -4.49 -5.94 18.99
CA ASN A 229 -5.51 -6.91 19.41
C ASN A 229 -5.46 -7.15 20.93
N GLY A 230 -4.27 -7.27 21.51
CA GLY A 230 -4.08 -7.41 22.95
C GLY A 230 -4.61 -6.20 23.73
N MET A 231 -4.33 -4.97 23.26
CA MET A 231 -4.84 -3.73 23.86
C MET A 231 -6.37 -3.67 23.78
N THR A 232 -6.95 -4.04 22.64
CA THR A 232 -8.41 -4.09 22.48
C THR A 232 -9.05 -5.07 23.46
N LEU A 233 -8.48 -6.27 23.64
CA LEU A 233 -8.97 -7.27 24.59
C LEU A 233 -8.80 -6.81 26.06
N ALA A 234 -7.78 -6.02 26.34
CA ALA A 234 -7.56 -5.42 27.66
C ALA A 234 -8.46 -4.20 27.95
N GLY A 235 -9.30 -3.79 26.97
CA GLY A 235 -10.18 -2.63 27.10
C GLY A 235 -9.47 -1.28 27.08
N ALA A 236 -8.22 -1.24 26.62
CA ALA A 236 -7.49 0.02 26.48
C ALA A 236 -7.94 0.73 25.18
N PRO A 237 -8.27 2.04 25.24
CA PRO A 237 -8.50 2.83 24.03
C PRO A 237 -7.17 3.00 23.27
N TYR A 238 -7.20 2.78 21.99
CA TYR A 238 -6.04 2.96 21.09
C TYR A 238 -6.34 4.02 20.03
#